data_3e535b87897964cf49af76a432f7b1b2
#
_entry.id   3e535b87897964cf49af76a432f7b1b2
#
_cell.length_a   1.000
_cell.length_b   1.000
_cell.length_c   1.000
_cell.angle_alpha   90.00
_cell.angle_beta   90.00
_cell.angle_gamma   90.00
#
_symmetry.space_group_name_H-M   'P 1'
#
loop_
_entity.id
_entity.type
_entity.pdbx_description
1 polymer ?
#
loop_
_entity_poly.entity_id
_entity_poly.type
_entity_poly.pdbx_seq_one_letter_code
_entity_poly.pdbx_strand_id
1 'polypeptide(L)'
;MEEDPFEIVGTLQAQAYRVERVVAEGGFGVVYRAHHEAFRAPVALKCLKVPGGLSAEQRQSFLEKFREEAELLFRLSASIQEVVRPLHFGVLETKGFVPFLALEWLEGQTLDAYVERRAIAGEPPLGLRELVQLLTPLARALAKAHHFPGPDGAIAIIHRDLKPENVFLVGRPGEFRPKILDFGIARVRSASNA
;
A
#
# COMPACT_ATOMS: atom_id res chain seq x y z
N MET A 1 -17.60 9.21 -12.01
CA MET A 1 -16.36 8.50 -12.45
C MET A 1 -15.23 9.10 -11.62
N GLU A 2 -14.48 8.26 -10.93
CA GLU A 2 -13.25 8.75 -10.29
C GLU A 2 -12.32 9.28 -11.37
N GLU A 3 -11.72 10.45 -11.12
CA GLU A 3 -10.79 11.08 -12.03
C GLU A 3 -9.55 10.17 -12.20
N ASP A 4 -9.01 10.07 -13.42
CA ASP A 4 -7.78 9.30 -13.70
C ASP A 4 -6.59 10.28 -13.83
N PRO A 5 -5.91 10.62 -12.72
CA PRO A 5 -4.89 11.66 -12.70
C PRO A 5 -3.67 11.39 -13.56
N PHE A 6 -3.41 10.12 -13.89
CA PHE A 6 -2.27 9.74 -14.74
C PHE A 6 -2.68 9.31 -16.14
N GLU A 7 -3.99 9.34 -16.48
CA GLU A 7 -4.54 8.99 -17.81
C GLU A 7 -4.10 7.58 -18.27
N ILE A 8 -4.09 6.59 -17.36
CA ILE A 8 -3.61 5.23 -17.65
C ILE A 8 -4.70 4.16 -17.66
N VAL A 9 -5.93 4.48 -17.29
CA VAL A 9 -7.04 3.52 -17.35
C VAL A 9 -7.25 3.03 -18.78
N GLY A 10 -7.40 1.72 -18.97
CA GLY A 10 -7.51 1.07 -20.28
C GLY A 10 -6.18 0.81 -20.98
N THR A 11 -5.05 1.27 -20.45
CA THR A 11 -3.71 1.09 -21.05
C THR A 11 -2.99 -0.13 -20.48
N LEU A 12 -1.95 -0.59 -21.20
CA LEU A 12 -1.01 -1.60 -20.71
C LEU A 12 0.25 -0.90 -20.20
N GLN A 13 0.56 -1.06 -18.93
CA GLN A 13 1.72 -0.46 -18.28
C GLN A 13 2.79 -1.51 -17.97
N ALA A 14 4.07 -1.10 -18.06
CA ALA A 14 5.25 -1.96 -17.83
C ALA A 14 5.14 -3.32 -18.56
N GLN A 15 4.51 -3.36 -19.72
CA GLN A 15 4.28 -4.57 -20.56
C GLN A 15 3.59 -5.73 -19.83
N ALA A 16 3.03 -5.50 -18.66
CA ALA A 16 2.49 -6.56 -17.79
C ALA A 16 1.11 -6.24 -17.18
N TYR A 17 0.80 -4.96 -16.97
CA TYR A 17 -0.35 -4.55 -16.17
C TYR A 17 -1.38 -3.80 -17.01
N ARG A 18 -2.50 -4.43 -17.30
CA ARG A 18 -3.65 -3.76 -17.91
C ARG A 18 -4.44 -3.03 -16.83
N VAL A 19 -4.41 -1.73 -16.86
CA VAL A 19 -5.07 -0.87 -15.88
C VAL A 19 -6.57 -0.84 -16.13
N GLU A 20 -7.36 -1.20 -15.11
CA GLU A 20 -8.81 -1.33 -15.26
C GLU A 20 -9.56 -0.09 -14.77
N ARG A 21 -9.23 0.40 -13.58
CA ARG A 21 -9.92 1.55 -12.96
C ARG A 21 -9.11 2.14 -11.80
N VAL A 22 -9.42 3.38 -11.44
CA VAL A 22 -9.01 3.99 -10.17
C VAL A 22 -9.74 3.28 -9.02
N VAL A 23 -9.08 3.11 -7.89
CA VAL A 23 -9.62 2.50 -6.65
C VAL A 23 -9.62 3.49 -5.51
N ALA A 24 -8.54 4.26 -5.41
CA ALA A 24 -8.41 5.29 -4.39
C ALA A 24 -7.41 6.36 -4.84
N GLU A 25 -7.65 7.59 -4.43
CA GLU A 25 -6.74 8.71 -4.61
C GLU A 25 -6.45 9.36 -3.26
N GLY A 26 -5.19 9.71 -3.03
CA GLY A 26 -4.75 10.40 -1.82
C GLY A 26 -3.61 11.36 -2.07
N GLY A 27 -3.15 12.01 -1.01
CA GLY A 27 -2.03 12.95 -1.10
C GLY A 27 -0.71 12.34 -1.56
N PHE A 28 -0.54 11.03 -1.38
CA PHE A 28 0.70 10.30 -1.71
C PHE A 28 0.69 9.67 -3.10
N GLY A 29 -0.48 9.46 -3.68
CA GLY A 29 -0.59 8.80 -4.97
C GLY A 29 -2.00 8.34 -5.28
N VAL A 30 -2.09 7.56 -6.35
CA VAL A 30 -3.33 6.96 -6.84
C VAL A 30 -3.16 5.45 -6.87
N VAL A 31 -4.15 4.74 -6.39
CA VAL A 31 -4.19 3.28 -6.46
C VAL A 31 -5.15 2.87 -7.56
N TYR A 32 -4.65 2.05 -8.48
CA TYR A 32 -5.44 1.46 -9.56
C TYR A 32 -5.62 -0.03 -9.33
N ARG A 33 -6.78 -0.55 -9.72
CA ARG A 33 -6.91 -1.96 -10.01
C ARG A 33 -6.36 -2.23 -11.40
N ALA A 34 -5.50 -3.25 -11.52
CA ALA A 34 -4.99 -3.70 -12.79
C ALA A 34 -5.02 -5.23 -12.87
N HIS A 35 -4.95 -5.76 -14.08
CA HIS A 35 -4.82 -7.19 -14.36
C HIS A 35 -3.40 -7.49 -14.83
N HIS A 36 -2.72 -8.42 -14.18
CA HIS A 36 -1.41 -8.90 -14.63
C HIS A 36 -1.59 -9.90 -15.77
N GLU A 37 -1.22 -9.53 -16.98
CA GLU A 37 -1.50 -10.31 -18.20
C GLU A 37 -0.93 -11.74 -18.15
N ALA A 38 0.33 -11.89 -17.72
CA ALA A 38 0.97 -13.21 -17.70
C ALA A 38 0.44 -14.12 -16.58
N PHE A 39 0.16 -13.59 -15.39
CA PHE A 39 -0.36 -14.38 -14.26
C PHE A 39 -1.87 -14.46 -14.24
N ARG A 40 -2.56 -13.71 -15.10
CA ARG A 40 -4.03 -13.64 -15.18
C ARG A 40 -4.68 -13.38 -13.82
N ALA A 41 -4.12 -12.47 -13.06
CA ALA A 41 -4.53 -12.18 -11.70
C ALA A 41 -4.66 -10.65 -11.46
N PRO A 42 -5.61 -10.22 -10.62
CA PRO A 42 -5.72 -8.83 -10.25
C PRO A 42 -4.54 -8.40 -9.35
N VAL A 43 -4.12 -7.14 -9.52
CA VAL A 43 -3.10 -6.48 -8.71
C VAL A 43 -3.54 -5.06 -8.39
N ALA A 44 -3.00 -4.48 -7.32
CA ALA A 44 -3.11 -3.06 -7.03
C ALA A 44 -1.84 -2.34 -7.51
N LEU A 45 -1.98 -1.34 -8.38
CA LEU A 45 -0.88 -0.46 -8.78
C LEU A 45 -0.97 0.84 -7.99
N LYS A 46 -0.07 1.02 -7.06
CA LYS A 46 0.08 2.28 -6.31
C LYS A 46 1.06 3.19 -7.03
N CYS A 47 0.54 4.20 -7.71
CA CYS A 47 1.28 5.19 -8.49
C CYS A 47 1.55 6.43 -7.63
N LEU A 48 2.81 6.83 -7.50
CA LEU A 48 3.20 7.92 -6.62
C LEU A 48 3.07 9.27 -7.33
N LYS A 49 2.48 10.25 -6.64
CA LYS A 49 2.50 11.66 -7.04
C LYS A 49 3.85 12.26 -6.66
N VAL A 50 4.70 12.51 -7.64
CA VAL A 50 6.02 13.11 -7.45
C VAL A 50 5.96 14.58 -7.84
N PRO A 51 6.58 15.51 -7.09
CA PRO A 51 6.65 16.91 -7.47
C PRO A 51 7.21 17.09 -8.87
N GLY A 52 6.60 17.99 -9.66
CA GLY A 52 7.12 18.34 -10.98
C GLY A 52 8.48 19.02 -10.93
N GLY A 53 9.23 18.98 -12.04
CA GLY A 53 10.47 19.74 -12.18
C GLY A 53 11.71 19.11 -11.56
N LEU A 54 11.66 17.85 -11.10
CA LEU A 54 12.85 17.16 -10.60
C LEU A 54 13.93 17.00 -11.69
N SER A 55 15.20 17.29 -11.35
CA SER A 55 16.35 16.97 -12.19
C SER A 55 16.52 15.46 -12.37
N ALA A 56 17.32 15.02 -13.34
CA ALA A 56 17.62 13.60 -13.55
C ALA A 56 18.24 12.96 -12.30
N GLU A 57 19.14 13.66 -11.62
CA GLU A 57 19.79 13.21 -10.38
C GLU A 57 18.79 13.07 -9.22
N GLN A 58 17.87 14.03 -9.10
CA GLN A 58 16.81 13.98 -8.08
C GLN A 58 15.84 12.81 -8.32
N ARG A 59 15.49 12.53 -9.59
CA ARG A 59 14.67 11.36 -9.96
C ARG A 59 15.39 10.05 -9.63
N GLN A 60 16.69 9.97 -9.94
CA GLN A 60 17.50 8.79 -9.62
C GLN A 60 17.56 8.55 -8.10
N SER A 61 17.87 9.57 -7.31
CA SER A 61 17.89 9.49 -5.84
C SER A 61 16.53 9.12 -5.27
N PHE A 62 15.43 9.61 -5.87
CA PHE A 62 14.07 9.22 -5.48
C PHE A 62 13.82 7.73 -5.72
N LEU A 63 14.21 7.22 -6.90
CA LEU A 63 14.03 5.81 -7.24
C LEU A 63 14.85 4.89 -6.35
N GLU A 64 16.07 5.26 -6.00
CA GLU A 64 16.91 4.48 -5.09
C GLU A 64 16.27 4.34 -3.71
N LYS A 65 15.79 5.45 -3.13
CA LYS A 65 15.08 5.43 -1.84
C LYS A 65 13.77 4.63 -1.92
N PHE A 66 13.01 4.80 -3.00
CA PHE A 66 11.76 4.06 -3.20
C PHE A 66 12.01 2.56 -3.35
N ARG A 67 13.11 2.17 -4.02
CA ARG A 67 13.55 0.79 -4.13
C ARG A 67 13.91 0.21 -2.77
N GLU A 68 14.70 0.92 -1.94
CA GLU A 68 15.04 0.49 -0.58
C GLU A 68 13.78 0.23 0.27
N GLU A 69 12.78 1.09 0.17
CA GLU A 69 11.51 0.93 0.87
C GLU A 69 10.71 -0.26 0.33
N ALA A 70 10.68 -0.48 -1.00
CA ALA A 70 10.03 -1.64 -1.60
C ALA A 70 10.72 -2.95 -1.17
N GLU A 71 12.04 -2.99 -1.10
CA GLU A 71 12.83 -4.13 -0.60
C GLU A 71 12.54 -4.41 0.88
N LEU A 72 12.44 -3.37 1.71
CA LEU A 72 12.05 -3.51 3.11
C LEU A 72 10.65 -4.09 3.25
N LEU A 73 9.68 -3.57 2.50
CA LEU A 73 8.31 -4.06 2.49
C LEU A 73 8.25 -5.53 2.04
N PHE A 74 9.04 -5.89 1.02
CA PHE A 74 9.14 -7.28 0.56
C PHE A 74 9.64 -8.21 1.65
N ARG A 75 10.70 -7.83 2.36
CA ARG A 75 11.25 -8.61 3.48
C ARG A 75 10.26 -8.72 4.64
N LEU A 76 9.58 -7.62 5.00
CA LEU A 76 8.54 -7.63 6.03
C LEU A 76 7.39 -8.58 5.66
N SER A 77 6.84 -8.45 4.46
CA SER A 77 5.70 -9.25 4.00
C SER A 77 6.02 -10.75 3.85
N ALA A 78 7.29 -11.12 3.65
CA ALA A 78 7.73 -12.51 3.64
C ALA A 78 7.69 -13.16 5.03
N SER A 79 7.81 -12.37 6.11
CA SER A 79 7.86 -12.85 7.51
C SER A 79 6.59 -12.53 8.30
N ILE A 80 5.81 -11.54 7.86
CA ILE A 80 4.63 -11.02 8.56
C ILE A 80 3.45 -11.04 7.58
N GLN A 81 2.57 -12.02 7.74
CA GLN A 81 1.42 -12.22 6.84
C GLN A 81 0.43 -11.06 6.83
N GLU A 82 0.38 -10.30 7.92
CA GLU A 82 -0.46 -9.11 8.07
C GLU A 82 0.06 -7.89 7.30
N VAL A 83 1.23 -7.95 6.68
CA VAL A 83 1.76 -6.87 5.81
C VAL A 83 1.38 -7.15 4.37
N VAL A 84 0.92 -6.13 3.64
CA VAL A 84 0.62 -6.22 2.20
C VAL A 84 1.88 -6.58 1.43
N ARG A 85 1.74 -7.50 0.46
CA ARG A 85 2.88 -8.02 -0.30
C ARG A 85 3.16 -7.20 -1.56
N PRO A 86 4.37 -6.63 -1.71
CA PRO A 86 4.80 -6.05 -2.98
C PRO A 86 5.17 -7.15 -3.98
N LEU A 87 4.87 -6.91 -5.25
CA LEU A 87 5.11 -7.84 -6.34
C LEU A 87 6.17 -7.31 -7.31
N HIS A 88 6.13 -6.01 -7.57
CA HIS A 88 7.04 -5.36 -8.52
C HIS A 88 7.06 -3.86 -8.26
N PHE A 89 8.18 -3.19 -8.52
CA PHE A 89 8.25 -1.73 -8.58
C PHE A 89 8.85 -1.28 -9.92
N GLY A 90 8.50 -0.06 -10.35
CA GLY A 90 8.99 0.49 -11.60
C GLY A 90 8.54 1.93 -11.82
N VAL A 91 8.67 2.37 -13.06
CA VAL A 91 8.19 3.67 -13.54
C VAL A 91 7.20 3.42 -14.67
N LEU A 92 6.08 4.12 -14.65
CA LEU A 92 5.05 3.97 -15.69
C LEU A 92 5.53 4.58 -17.03
N GLU A 93 5.04 4.00 -18.11
CA GLU A 93 5.20 4.50 -19.47
C GLU A 93 4.14 5.60 -19.74
N THR A 94 4.32 6.77 -19.11
CA THR A 94 3.44 7.94 -19.27
C THR A 94 4.22 9.17 -19.70
N LYS A 95 3.55 10.30 -19.93
CA LYS A 95 4.19 11.60 -20.23
C LYS A 95 5.01 12.18 -19.07
N GLY A 96 5.00 11.56 -17.88
CA GLY A 96 5.65 12.04 -16.67
C GLY A 96 6.51 10.98 -15.98
N PHE A 97 7.20 11.40 -14.92
CA PHE A 97 7.92 10.52 -14.02
C PHE A 97 6.96 10.03 -12.93
N VAL A 98 6.41 8.83 -13.10
CA VAL A 98 5.42 8.24 -12.21
C VAL A 98 5.93 6.89 -11.70
N PRO A 99 6.66 6.86 -10.58
CA PRO A 99 7.03 5.61 -9.93
C PRO A 99 5.80 4.86 -9.43
N PHE A 100 5.81 3.53 -9.53
CA PHE A 100 4.73 2.70 -9.05
C PHE A 100 5.22 1.48 -8.25
N LEU A 101 4.35 0.98 -7.38
CA LEU A 101 4.49 -0.28 -6.69
C LEU A 101 3.28 -1.15 -7.03
N ALA A 102 3.52 -2.32 -7.62
CA ALA A 102 2.49 -3.34 -7.77
C ALA A 102 2.41 -4.15 -6.48
N LEU A 103 1.22 -4.32 -5.95
CA LEU A 103 0.91 -5.02 -4.71
C LEU A 103 -0.07 -6.15 -4.98
N GLU A 104 -0.12 -7.14 -4.07
CA GLU A 104 -1.21 -8.10 -4.08
C GLU A 104 -2.57 -7.39 -4.05
N TRP A 105 -3.51 -7.91 -4.83
CA TRP A 105 -4.89 -7.44 -4.77
C TRP A 105 -5.59 -8.04 -3.55
N LEU A 106 -6.22 -7.20 -2.74
CA LEU A 106 -6.95 -7.62 -1.56
C LEU A 106 -8.45 -7.46 -1.79
N GLU A 107 -9.23 -8.51 -1.52
CA GLU A 107 -10.70 -8.44 -1.55
C GLU A 107 -11.23 -8.09 -0.17
N GLY A 108 -11.89 -6.93 -0.07
CA GLY A 108 -12.40 -6.41 1.21
C GLY A 108 -12.52 -4.89 1.20
N GLN A 109 -12.26 -4.27 2.35
CA GLN A 109 -12.36 -2.82 2.55
C GLN A 109 -11.38 -2.34 3.63
N THR A 110 -11.09 -1.06 3.69
CA THR A 110 -10.31 -0.48 4.79
C THR A 110 -11.12 -0.51 6.11
N LEU A 111 -10.44 -0.46 7.24
CA LEU A 111 -11.09 -0.37 8.55
C LEU A 111 -11.89 0.93 8.67
N ASP A 112 -11.39 2.03 8.11
CA ASP A 112 -12.08 3.31 8.03
C ASP A 112 -13.41 3.17 7.28
N ALA A 113 -13.39 2.68 6.05
CA ALA A 113 -14.60 2.46 5.25
C ALA A 113 -15.58 1.48 5.93
N TYR A 114 -15.08 0.49 6.66
CA TYR A 114 -15.93 -0.44 7.42
C TYR A 114 -16.67 0.26 8.56
N VAL A 115 -15.95 1.08 9.33
CA VAL A 115 -16.53 1.83 10.45
C VAL A 115 -17.52 2.88 9.95
N GLU A 116 -17.17 3.63 8.91
CA GLU A 116 -18.05 4.64 8.30
C GLU A 116 -19.33 4.01 7.76
N ARG A 117 -19.26 2.90 7.02
CA ARG A 117 -20.43 2.19 6.52
C ARG A 117 -21.37 1.73 7.65
N ARG A 118 -20.82 1.21 8.76
CA ARG A 118 -21.61 0.83 9.94
C ARG A 118 -22.32 2.02 10.57
N ALA A 119 -21.62 3.15 10.68
CA ALA A 119 -22.19 4.38 11.23
C ALA A 119 -23.34 4.89 10.35
N ILE A 120 -23.18 4.90 9.02
CA ILE A 120 -24.24 5.27 8.07
C ILE A 120 -25.44 4.32 8.16
N ALA A 121 -25.21 3.03 8.36
CA ALA A 121 -26.26 2.01 8.51
C ALA A 121 -26.95 2.04 9.90
N GLY A 122 -26.51 2.90 10.83
CA GLY A 122 -27.03 2.95 12.20
C GLY A 122 -26.69 1.71 13.03
N GLU A 123 -25.66 0.95 12.63
CA GLU A 123 -25.19 -0.21 13.38
C GLU A 123 -24.48 0.23 14.68
N PRO A 124 -24.54 -0.56 15.76
CA PRO A 124 -23.82 -0.22 16.99
C PRO A 124 -22.30 -0.18 16.74
N PRO A 125 -21.54 0.59 17.55
CA PRO A 125 -20.08 0.55 17.53
C PRO A 125 -19.54 -0.88 17.67
N LEU A 126 -18.32 -1.10 17.18
CA LEU A 126 -17.63 -2.39 17.30
C LEU A 126 -17.54 -2.80 18.79
N GLY A 127 -17.98 -4.01 19.09
CA GLY A 127 -17.87 -4.54 20.43
C GLY A 127 -16.42 -4.86 20.82
N LEU A 128 -16.13 -4.91 22.12
CA LEU A 128 -14.78 -5.18 22.64
C LEU A 128 -14.18 -6.48 22.06
N ARG A 129 -14.98 -7.53 21.95
CA ARG A 129 -14.53 -8.82 21.39
C ARG A 129 -14.11 -8.68 19.92
N GLU A 130 -14.87 -7.97 19.12
CA GLU A 130 -14.60 -7.72 17.71
C GLU A 130 -13.34 -6.86 17.56
N LEU A 131 -13.19 -5.80 18.36
CA LEU A 131 -11.97 -4.98 18.39
C LEU A 131 -10.74 -5.79 18.75
N VAL A 132 -10.80 -6.65 19.77
CA VAL A 132 -9.69 -7.52 20.15
C VAL A 132 -9.33 -8.48 19.03
N GLN A 133 -10.31 -9.06 18.34
CA GLN A 133 -10.06 -9.95 17.19
C GLN A 133 -9.39 -9.23 16.03
N LEU A 134 -9.77 -8.00 15.73
CA LEU A 134 -9.18 -7.19 14.65
C LEU A 134 -7.79 -6.66 15.02
N LEU A 135 -7.60 -6.14 16.23
CA LEU A 135 -6.38 -5.43 16.61
C LEU A 135 -5.25 -6.36 17.08
N THR A 136 -5.56 -7.55 17.61
CA THR A 136 -4.53 -8.47 18.08
C THR A 136 -3.56 -8.92 16.98
N PRO A 137 -3.99 -9.33 15.77
CA PRO A 137 -3.06 -9.65 14.68
C PRO A 137 -2.18 -8.46 14.29
N LEU A 138 -2.74 -7.25 14.24
CA LEU A 138 -2.00 -6.03 13.92
C LEU A 138 -0.94 -5.73 14.98
N ALA A 139 -1.29 -5.81 16.27
CA ALA A 139 -0.34 -5.60 17.37
C ALA A 139 0.82 -6.60 17.32
N ARG A 140 0.53 -7.87 17.01
CA ARG A 140 1.56 -8.90 16.83
C ARG A 140 2.45 -8.64 15.61
N ALA A 141 1.87 -8.18 14.51
CA ALA A 141 2.60 -7.80 13.31
C ALA A 141 3.57 -6.63 13.58
N LEU A 142 3.09 -5.59 14.28
CA LEU A 142 3.91 -4.45 14.69
C LEU A 142 5.03 -4.87 15.66
N ALA A 143 4.74 -5.73 16.63
CA ALA A 143 5.76 -6.26 17.53
C ALA A 143 6.86 -7.02 16.79
N LYS A 144 6.51 -7.83 15.75
CA LYS A 144 7.50 -8.50 14.89
C LYS A 144 8.30 -7.49 14.08
N ALA A 145 7.67 -6.43 13.54
CA ALA A 145 8.36 -5.38 12.80
C ALA A 145 9.32 -4.58 13.69
N HIS A 146 8.99 -4.34 14.96
CA HIS A 146 9.87 -3.68 15.94
C HIS A 146 11.06 -4.53 16.37
N HIS A 147 11.06 -5.83 16.11
CA HIS A 147 12.15 -6.77 16.40
C HIS A 147 12.57 -7.52 15.13
N PHE A 148 12.61 -6.82 14.00
CA PHE A 148 12.88 -7.45 12.71
C PHE A 148 14.37 -7.82 12.59
N PRO A 149 14.71 -9.01 12.07
CA PRO A 149 16.11 -9.41 11.89
C PRO A 149 16.84 -8.50 10.90
N GLY A 150 17.93 -7.90 11.34
CA GLY A 150 18.86 -7.11 10.55
C GLY A 150 20.24 -7.76 10.47
N PRO A 151 21.16 -7.23 9.64
CA PRO A 151 22.52 -7.76 9.46
C PRO A 151 23.32 -7.83 10.79
N ASP A 152 23.19 -6.80 11.62
CA ASP A 152 23.96 -6.63 12.86
C ASP A 152 23.10 -6.83 14.12
N GLY A 153 21.99 -7.55 14.00
CA GLY A 153 21.05 -7.80 15.10
C GLY A 153 19.63 -7.31 14.78
N ALA A 154 18.76 -7.23 15.79
CA ALA A 154 17.39 -6.79 15.59
C ALA A 154 17.33 -5.28 15.28
N ILE A 155 16.54 -4.93 14.27
CA ILE A 155 16.24 -3.53 13.91
C ILE A 155 14.77 -3.22 14.19
N ALA A 156 14.47 -2.00 14.63
CA ALA A 156 13.11 -1.55 14.83
C ALA A 156 12.57 -0.88 13.55
N ILE A 157 11.60 -1.53 12.90
CA ILE A 157 10.91 -0.96 11.76
C ILE A 157 9.57 -0.39 12.25
N ILE A 158 9.43 0.93 12.17
CA ILE A 158 8.27 1.66 12.67
C ILE A 158 7.40 2.07 11.50
N HIS A 159 6.10 1.83 11.58
CA HIS A 159 5.14 2.15 10.51
C HIS A 159 4.97 3.67 10.27
N ARG A 160 4.95 4.48 11.33
CA ARG A 160 4.86 5.96 11.36
C ARG A 160 3.56 6.60 10.88
N ASP A 161 2.70 5.89 10.14
CA ASP A 161 1.40 6.38 9.66
C ASP A 161 0.32 5.31 9.83
N LEU A 162 0.30 4.62 10.99
CA LEU A 162 -0.74 3.64 11.26
C LEU A 162 -2.05 4.35 11.63
N LYS A 163 -3.07 4.11 10.79
CA LYS A 163 -4.42 4.69 10.92
C LYS A 163 -5.43 3.77 10.27
N PRO A 164 -6.75 3.92 10.53
CA PRO A 164 -7.77 3.01 10.00
C PRO A 164 -7.75 2.86 8.48
N GLU A 165 -7.39 3.90 7.72
CA GLU A 165 -7.28 3.89 6.26
C GLU A 165 -6.13 2.99 5.77
N ASN A 166 -5.10 2.78 6.61
CA ASN A 166 -3.95 1.92 6.32
C ASN A 166 -4.10 0.50 6.89
N VAL A 167 -5.28 0.14 7.39
CA VAL A 167 -5.65 -1.21 7.81
C VAL A 167 -6.72 -1.74 6.88
N PHE A 168 -6.43 -2.81 6.15
CA PHE A 168 -7.35 -3.44 5.21
C PHE A 168 -7.94 -4.72 5.80
N LEU A 169 -9.25 -4.87 5.77
CA LEU A 169 -9.99 -6.01 6.27
C LEU A 169 -10.29 -6.96 5.12
N VAL A 170 -9.52 -8.03 5.02
CA VAL A 170 -9.70 -9.07 3.99
C VAL A 170 -10.77 -10.06 4.46
N GLY A 171 -11.75 -10.35 3.60
CA GLY A 171 -12.80 -11.31 3.88
C GLY A 171 -14.12 -10.66 4.31
N ARG A 172 -14.88 -11.35 5.16
CA ARG A 172 -16.24 -10.97 5.56
C ARG A 172 -16.33 -10.62 7.05
N PRO A 173 -17.33 -9.84 7.47
CA PRO A 173 -17.60 -9.58 8.89
C PRO A 173 -17.62 -10.87 9.72
N GLY A 174 -16.92 -10.86 10.86
CA GLY A 174 -16.74 -12.03 11.72
C GLY A 174 -15.55 -12.93 11.39
N GLU A 175 -14.99 -12.85 10.16
CA GLU A 175 -13.87 -13.64 9.69
C GLU A 175 -12.74 -12.78 9.10
N PHE A 176 -12.72 -11.50 9.41
CA PHE A 176 -11.73 -10.58 8.88
C PHE A 176 -10.30 -10.97 9.23
N ARG A 177 -9.45 -10.90 8.23
CA ARG A 177 -7.99 -10.96 8.37
C ARG A 177 -7.43 -9.57 8.06
N PRO A 178 -6.99 -8.83 9.08
CA PRO A 178 -6.46 -7.50 8.84
C PRO A 178 -5.09 -7.54 8.17
N LYS A 179 -4.88 -6.64 7.22
CA LYS A 179 -3.61 -6.38 6.56
C LYS A 179 -3.20 -4.93 6.75
N ILE A 180 -1.92 -4.71 7.01
CA ILE A 180 -1.33 -3.38 7.12
C ILE A 180 -0.88 -2.94 5.73
N LEU A 181 -1.39 -1.79 5.30
CA LEU A 181 -0.97 -1.12 4.07
C LEU A 181 0.16 -0.13 4.38
N ASP A 182 0.91 0.27 3.36
CA ASP A 182 1.80 1.45 3.37
C ASP A 182 2.89 1.49 4.45
N PHE A 183 3.47 0.35 4.80
CA PHE A 183 4.60 0.29 5.72
C PHE A 183 5.80 1.07 5.17
N GLY A 184 6.05 2.27 5.69
CA GLY A 184 7.29 3.02 5.45
C GLY A 184 7.38 3.87 4.17
N ILE A 185 6.48 3.72 3.16
CA ILE A 185 6.52 4.49 1.89
C ILE A 185 6.50 6.02 2.10
N ALA A 186 6.09 6.49 3.28
CA ALA A 186 6.11 7.91 3.64
C ALA A 186 7.53 8.48 3.89
N ARG A 187 8.56 7.65 4.08
CA ARG A 187 9.95 8.13 4.33
C ARG A 187 10.57 8.84 3.14
N VAL A 188 10.23 8.44 1.91
CA VAL A 188 10.76 9.05 0.68
C VAL A 188 10.43 10.55 0.62
N ARG A 189 9.29 10.98 1.19
CA ARG A 189 8.89 12.40 1.15
C ARG A 189 9.57 13.27 2.20
N SER A 190 9.87 12.74 3.39
CA SER A 190 10.51 13.53 4.47
C SER A 190 11.95 13.93 4.17
N ALA A 191 12.65 13.20 3.31
CA ALA A 191 14.03 13.50 2.91
C ALA A 191 14.13 14.51 1.74
N SER A 192 13.02 14.82 1.06
CA SER A 192 13.00 15.76 -0.07
C SER A 192 12.69 17.21 0.38
N ASN A 193 12.38 17.43 1.66
CA ASN A 193 12.08 18.75 2.25
C ASN A 193 13.14 19.21 3.27
N ALA A 194 14.36 18.66 3.24
CA ALA A 194 15.50 19.12 4.04
C ALA A 194 16.57 19.71 3.15
#